data_0245db7cfba120ce192ac87fda58afa2
#
_entry.id   0245db7cfba120ce192ac87fda58afa2
#
_cell.length_a   1.000
_cell.length_b   1.000
_cell.length_c   1.000
_cell.angle_alpha   90.00
_cell.angle_beta   90.00
_cell.angle_gamma   90.00
#
_symmetry.space_group_name_H-M   'P 1'
#
loop_
_entity.id
_entity.type
_entity.pdbx_description
1 polymer ?
#
loop_
_entity_poly.entity_id
_entity_poly.type
_entity_poly.pdbx_seq_one_letter_code
_entity_poly.pdbx_strand_id
1 'polypeptide(L)'
;MIWLQPLPVSAASSDARDAALAFVEQRHIGNNLASMGWIVAIRTTTFGVLSKKLGEPATSLLVHAKLDEFREKYQARWDANLASAYADFMTADELHSLVRYGSASSAVGKLRSVRNDVGREMQAASTSILESYVSDAMIAAFKEAYPASASQRR
;
A
#
# COMPACT_ATOMS: atom_id res chain seq x y z
N MET A 1 26.07 -39.62 -18.76
CA MET A 1 26.01 -38.57 -17.72
C MET A 1 24.94 -37.57 -18.12
N ILE A 2 23.81 -37.63 -17.44
CA ILE A 2 22.69 -36.73 -17.71
C ILE A 2 22.88 -35.53 -16.78
N TRP A 3 23.16 -34.34 -17.35
CA TRP A 3 23.21 -33.09 -16.62
C TRP A 3 21.77 -32.69 -16.28
N LEU A 4 21.38 -32.87 -15.02
CA LEU A 4 20.17 -32.22 -14.49
C LEU A 4 20.50 -30.72 -14.40
N GLN A 5 19.96 -29.94 -15.31
CA GLN A 5 19.91 -28.48 -15.14
C GLN A 5 18.91 -28.15 -14.04
N PRO A 6 19.28 -27.32 -13.05
CA PRO A 6 18.29 -26.82 -12.11
C PRO A 6 17.28 -25.98 -12.90
N LEU A 7 16.00 -26.32 -12.76
CA LEU A 7 14.92 -25.48 -13.29
C LEU A 7 15.03 -24.09 -12.65
N PRO A 8 14.94 -23.01 -13.42
CA PRO A 8 14.94 -21.68 -12.83
C PRO A 8 13.77 -21.58 -11.86
N VAL A 9 14.07 -21.20 -10.62
CA VAL A 9 13.05 -20.75 -9.66
C VAL A 9 12.33 -19.62 -10.36
N SER A 10 11.04 -19.84 -10.68
CA SER A 10 10.24 -18.96 -11.51
C SER A 10 10.06 -17.63 -10.78
N ALA A 11 10.86 -16.63 -11.13
CA ALA A 11 10.43 -15.25 -10.99
C ALA A 11 9.11 -15.15 -11.77
N ALA A 12 8.06 -14.58 -11.16
CA ALA A 12 6.79 -14.38 -11.85
C ALA A 12 7.05 -13.78 -13.24
N SER A 13 6.45 -14.35 -14.27
CA SER A 13 6.66 -13.88 -15.64
C SER A 13 6.28 -12.39 -15.75
N SER A 14 6.89 -11.66 -16.67
CA SER A 14 6.50 -10.27 -16.94
C SER A 14 5.01 -10.16 -17.22
N ASP A 15 4.44 -11.12 -17.93
CA ASP A 15 3.01 -11.17 -18.26
C ASP A 15 2.14 -11.32 -17.01
N ALA A 16 2.56 -12.13 -16.02
CA ALA A 16 1.83 -12.24 -14.76
C ALA A 16 1.89 -10.95 -13.94
N ARG A 17 3.02 -10.24 -13.94
CA ARG A 17 3.15 -8.94 -13.27
C ARG A 17 2.28 -7.86 -13.91
N ASP A 18 2.27 -7.79 -15.23
CA ASP A 18 1.44 -6.85 -15.99
C ASP A 18 -0.05 -7.14 -15.77
N ALA A 19 -0.44 -8.41 -15.82
CA ALA A 19 -1.80 -8.84 -15.51
C ALA A 19 -2.20 -8.53 -14.07
N ALA A 20 -1.29 -8.72 -13.12
CA ALA A 20 -1.52 -8.40 -11.71
C ALA A 20 -1.67 -6.91 -11.48
N LEU A 21 -0.85 -6.07 -12.13
CA LEU A 21 -0.97 -4.61 -12.02
C LEU A 21 -2.31 -4.15 -12.58
N ALA A 22 -2.71 -4.64 -13.76
CA ALA A 22 -4.02 -4.36 -14.32
C ALA A 22 -5.17 -4.79 -13.38
N PHE A 23 -5.05 -5.95 -12.73
CA PHE A 23 -6.02 -6.43 -11.74
C PHE A 23 -6.09 -5.50 -10.52
N VAL A 24 -4.96 -5.11 -9.95
CA VAL A 24 -4.89 -4.23 -8.79
C VAL A 24 -5.50 -2.86 -9.11
N GLU A 25 -5.13 -2.26 -10.24
CA GLU A 25 -5.60 -0.93 -10.64
C GLU A 25 -7.08 -0.92 -11.01
N GLN A 26 -7.53 -1.85 -11.87
CA GLN A 26 -8.91 -1.87 -12.37
C GLN A 26 -9.91 -2.28 -11.29
N ARG A 27 -9.50 -3.10 -10.33
CA ARG A 27 -10.32 -3.51 -9.19
C ARG A 27 -10.11 -2.66 -7.95
N HIS A 28 -9.25 -1.65 -8.04
CA HIS A 28 -8.95 -0.73 -6.94
C HIS A 28 -8.52 -1.44 -5.64
N ILE A 29 -7.79 -2.54 -5.77
CA ILE A 29 -7.41 -3.39 -4.63
C ILE A 29 -6.42 -2.66 -3.70
N GLY A 30 -5.57 -1.78 -4.25
CA GLY A 30 -4.60 -0.99 -3.49
C GLY A 30 -5.17 0.26 -2.81
N ASN A 31 -6.47 0.52 -2.86
CA ASN A 31 -7.09 1.71 -2.28
C ASN A 31 -7.04 1.75 -0.73
N ASN A 32 -6.52 0.70 -0.10
CA ASN A 32 -6.37 0.61 1.35
C ASN A 32 -5.14 1.34 1.91
N LEU A 33 -4.28 1.94 1.08
CA LEU A 33 -3.07 2.63 1.55
C LEU A 33 -3.39 3.70 2.61
N ALA A 34 -4.38 4.56 2.36
CA ALA A 34 -4.76 5.61 3.31
C ALA A 34 -5.30 5.04 4.63
N SER A 35 -6.10 3.98 4.58
CA SER A 35 -6.61 3.30 5.77
C SER A 35 -5.51 2.64 6.59
N MET A 36 -4.54 2.02 5.92
CA MET A 36 -3.36 1.44 6.57
C MET A 36 -2.48 2.53 7.19
N GLY A 37 -2.28 3.65 6.47
CA GLY A 37 -1.59 4.82 6.98
C GLY A 37 -2.25 5.40 8.23
N TRP A 38 -3.57 5.48 8.25
CA TRP A 38 -4.33 5.92 9.42
C TRP A 38 -4.08 5.04 10.66
N ILE A 39 -4.15 3.72 10.50
CA ILE A 39 -3.91 2.76 11.59
C ILE A 39 -2.52 2.95 12.22
N VAL A 40 -1.52 3.27 11.39
CA VAL A 40 -0.16 3.55 11.87
C VAL A 40 -0.09 4.94 12.50
N ALA A 41 -0.65 5.96 11.86
CA ALA A 41 -0.59 7.37 12.29
C ALA A 41 -1.12 7.57 13.71
N ILE A 42 -2.26 6.98 14.06
CA ILE A 42 -2.88 7.13 15.39
C ILE A 42 -2.05 6.52 16.53
N ARG A 43 -1.07 5.68 16.20
CA ARG A 43 -0.16 5.06 17.18
C ARG A 43 1.13 5.84 17.37
N THR A 44 1.34 6.92 16.61
CA THR A 44 2.55 7.73 16.70
C THR A 44 2.49 8.69 17.91
N THR A 45 3.67 8.97 18.46
CA THR A 45 3.81 10.02 19.48
C THR A 45 3.33 11.37 18.96
N THR A 46 3.58 11.67 17.69
CA THR A 46 3.17 12.92 17.04
C THR A 46 1.65 13.08 17.07
N PHE A 47 0.88 12.03 16.81
CA PHE A 47 -0.58 12.07 16.91
C PHE A 47 -1.02 12.46 18.33
N GLY A 48 -0.40 11.84 19.35
CA GLY A 48 -0.68 12.19 20.75
C GLY A 48 -0.36 13.65 21.11
N VAL A 49 0.75 14.19 20.60
CA VAL A 49 1.12 15.59 20.80
C VAL A 49 0.12 16.53 20.11
N LEU A 50 -0.26 16.24 18.88
CA LEU A 50 -1.26 17.00 18.14
C LEU A 50 -2.63 16.97 18.83
N SER A 51 -3.05 15.83 19.33
CA SER A 51 -4.33 15.66 20.03
C SER A 51 -4.40 16.48 21.32
N LYS A 52 -3.28 16.61 22.03
CA LYS A 52 -3.20 17.49 23.21
C LYS A 52 -3.32 18.96 22.85
N LYS A 53 -2.80 19.37 21.70
CA LYS A 53 -2.84 20.77 21.26
C LYS A 53 -4.17 21.16 20.63
N LEU A 54 -4.70 20.33 19.73
CA LEU A 54 -5.83 20.66 18.85
C LEU A 54 -7.15 20.01 19.30
N GLY A 55 -7.07 19.00 20.16
CA GLY A 55 -8.15 18.08 20.41
C GLY A 55 -8.17 16.94 19.37
N GLU A 56 -8.71 15.78 19.74
CA GLU A 56 -8.72 14.58 18.90
C GLU A 56 -9.50 14.76 17.58
N PRO A 57 -10.70 15.40 17.54
CA PRO A 57 -11.42 15.59 16.30
C PRO A 57 -10.66 16.42 15.27
N ALA A 58 -10.06 17.53 15.68
CA ALA A 58 -9.28 18.39 14.79
C ALA A 58 -7.98 17.71 14.31
N THR A 59 -7.32 16.95 15.19
CA THR A 59 -6.13 16.17 14.84
C THR A 59 -6.48 15.10 13.81
N SER A 60 -7.58 14.38 13.98
CA SER A 60 -8.03 13.35 13.05
C SER A 60 -8.28 13.93 11.66
N LEU A 61 -9.00 15.06 11.57
CA LEU A 61 -9.24 15.75 10.30
C LEU A 61 -7.95 16.20 9.63
N LEU A 62 -7.02 16.79 10.38
CA LEU A 62 -5.73 17.22 9.86
C LEU A 62 -4.90 16.05 9.34
N VAL A 63 -4.78 14.98 10.11
CA VAL A 63 -3.99 13.80 9.72
C VAL A 63 -4.60 13.10 8.51
N HIS A 64 -5.93 12.95 8.44
CA HIS A 64 -6.59 12.43 7.24
C HIS A 64 -6.30 13.28 6.00
N ALA A 65 -6.39 14.61 6.12
CA ALA A 65 -6.08 15.51 5.01
C ALA A 65 -4.63 15.35 4.52
N LYS A 66 -3.66 15.18 5.45
CA LYS A 66 -2.25 14.97 5.08
C LYS A 66 -2.00 13.60 4.49
N LEU A 67 -2.63 12.55 4.99
CA LEU A 67 -2.58 11.24 4.36
C LEU A 67 -3.12 11.27 2.93
N ASP A 68 -4.22 11.97 2.68
CA ASP A 68 -4.76 12.14 1.33
C ASP A 68 -3.82 12.94 0.42
N GLU A 69 -3.21 14.01 0.93
CA GLU A 69 -2.25 14.85 0.20
C GLU A 69 -1.03 14.05 -0.27
N PHE A 70 -0.48 13.18 0.59
CA PHE A 70 0.72 12.41 0.28
C PHE A 70 0.43 11.07 -0.43
N ARG A 71 -0.83 10.66 -0.56
CA ARG A 71 -1.20 9.36 -1.12
C ARG A 71 -0.64 9.13 -2.52
N GLU A 72 -0.77 10.09 -3.43
CA GLU A 72 -0.30 9.96 -4.81
C GLU A 72 1.20 9.63 -4.92
N LYS A 73 2.01 10.21 -4.03
CA LYS A 73 3.45 9.95 -4.00
C LYS A 73 3.80 8.48 -3.77
N TYR A 74 2.93 7.74 -3.08
CA TYR A 74 3.20 6.37 -2.64
C TYR A 74 2.33 5.32 -3.31
N GLN A 75 1.20 5.70 -3.89
CA GLN A 75 0.20 4.77 -4.42
C GLN A 75 0.76 3.84 -5.49
N ALA A 76 1.51 4.36 -6.45
CA ALA A 76 2.04 3.55 -7.54
C ALA A 76 3.00 2.44 -7.03
N ARG A 77 3.84 2.74 -6.04
CA ARG A 77 4.73 1.75 -5.44
C ARG A 77 3.97 0.73 -4.59
N TRP A 78 2.94 1.19 -3.89
CA TRP A 78 2.04 0.32 -3.13
C TRP A 78 1.33 -0.67 -4.05
N ASP A 79 0.75 -0.20 -5.15
CA ASP A 79 0.08 -1.03 -6.15
C ASP A 79 1.04 -1.99 -6.85
N ALA A 80 2.26 -1.55 -7.17
CA ALA A 80 3.29 -2.40 -7.77
C ALA A 80 3.72 -3.55 -6.84
N ASN A 81 3.88 -3.30 -5.54
CA ASN A 81 4.20 -4.33 -4.57
C ASN A 81 3.04 -5.33 -4.41
N LEU A 82 1.82 -4.83 -4.38
CA LEU A 82 0.63 -5.67 -4.30
C LEU A 82 0.47 -6.53 -5.55
N ALA A 83 0.70 -5.95 -6.74
CA ALA A 83 0.70 -6.68 -8.00
C ALA A 83 1.79 -7.76 -8.03
N SER A 84 3.00 -7.45 -7.57
CA SER A 84 4.08 -8.44 -7.46
C SER A 84 3.69 -9.62 -6.56
N ALA A 85 3.10 -9.33 -5.41
CA ALA A 85 2.63 -10.37 -4.49
C ALA A 85 1.56 -11.26 -5.12
N TYR A 86 0.59 -10.70 -5.86
CA TYR A 86 -0.38 -11.52 -6.59
C TYR A 86 0.26 -12.34 -7.70
N ALA A 87 1.21 -11.78 -8.45
CA ALA A 87 1.89 -12.47 -9.55
C ALA A 87 2.73 -13.66 -9.08
N ASP A 88 3.17 -13.69 -7.83
CA ASP A 88 3.91 -14.81 -7.26
C ASP A 88 3.02 -16.04 -6.98
N PHE A 89 1.71 -15.86 -6.84
CA PHE A 89 0.76 -16.93 -6.52
C PHE A 89 -0.29 -17.19 -7.60
N MET A 90 -0.45 -16.30 -8.58
CA MET A 90 -1.47 -16.40 -9.60
C MET A 90 -0.89 -16.23 -11.00
N THR A 91 -1.44 -16.97 -11.96
CA THR A 91 -1.03 -16.87 -13.37
C THR A 91 -1.65 -15.63 -14.05
N ALA A 92 -1.08 -15.23 -15.19
CA ALA A 92 -1.64 -14.15 -16.00
C ALA A 92 -3.09 -14.44 -16.43
N ASP A 93 -3.39 -15.70 -16.82
CA ASP A 93 -4.74 -16.09 -17.24
C ASP A 93 -5.75 -16.01 -16.10
N GLU A 94 -5.38 -16.43 -14.90
CA GLU A 94 -6.21 -16.31 -13.69
C GLU A 94 -6.51 -14.85 -13.37
N LEU A 95 -5.50 -13.99 -13.44
CA LEU A 95 -5.63 -12.56 -13.19
C LEU A 95 -6.47 -11.85 -14.25
N HIS A 96 -6.27 -12.16 -15.54
CA HIS A 96 -7.11 -11.66 -16.62
C HIS A 96 -8.56 -12.09 -16.48
N SER A 97 -8.80 -13.34 -16.06
CA SER A 97 -10.13 -13.85 -15.79
C SER A 97 -10.83 -13.06 -14.66
N LEU A 98 -10.11 -12.73 -13.60
CA LEU A 98 -10.61 -11.89 -12.50
C LEU A 98 -10.94 -10.46 -12.96
N VAL A 99 -10.11 -9.88 -13.83
CA VAL A 99 -10.37 -8.55 -14.41
C VAL A 99 -11.65 -8.59 -15.24
N ARG A 100 -11.80 -9.61 -16.11
CA ARG A 100 -12.91 -9.70 -17.06
C ARG A 100 -14.24 -10.07 -16.40
N TYR A 101 -14.23 -11.06 -15.51
CA TYR A 101 -15.43 -11.68 -14.97
C TYR A 101 -15.71 -11.36 -13.50
N GLY A 102 -14.76 -10.78 -12.77
CA GLY A 102 -14.89 -10.44 -11.36
C GLY A 102 -15.26 -11.65 -10.50
N SER A 103 -16.34 -11.53 -9.75
CA SER A 103 -16.84 -12.61 -8.88
C SER A 103 -17.33 -13.85 -9.62
N ALA A 104 -17.61 -13.77 -10.93
CA ALA A 104 -17.96 -14.90 -11.78
C ALA A 104 -16.74 -15.64 -12.37
N SER A 105 -15.52 -15.18 -12.11
CA SER A 105 -14.29 -15.84 -12.55
C SER A 105 -14.11 -17.19 -11.86
N SER A 106 -13.64 -18.19 -12.62
CA SER A 106 -13.21 -19.47 -12.07
C SER A 106 -11.98 -19.35 -11.13
N ALA A 107 -11.24 -18.24 -11.21
CA ALA A 107 -10.07 -17.98 -10.36
C ALA A 107 -10.41 -17.42 -8.95
N VAL A 108 -11.68 -17.14 -8.64
CA VAL A 108 -12.09 -16.60 -7.33
C VAL A 108 -11.70 -17.51 -6.17
N GLY A 109 -11.82 -18.83 -6.34
CA GLY A 109 -11.39 -19.79 -5.32
C GLY A 109 -9.90 -19.70 -5.03
N LYS A 110 -9.08 -19.61 -6.08
CA LYS A 110 -7.63 -19.39 -5.96
C LYS A 110 -7.30 -18.06 -5.28
N LEU A 111 -7.96 -16.98 -5.70
CA LEU A 111 -7.79 -15.65 -5.12
C LEU A 111 -8.01 -15.67 -3.59
N ARG A 112 -9.04 -16.36 -3.14
CA ARG A 112 -9.31 -16.53 -1.70
C ARG A 112 -8.24 -17.34 -0.99
N SER A 113 -7.77 -18.43 -1.62
CA SER A 113 -6.77 -19.32 -1.02
C SER A 113 -5.41 -18.67 -0.85
N VAL A 114 -5.01 -17.74 -1.73
CA VAL A 114 -3.70 -17.06 -1.68
C VAL A 114 -3.70 -15.77 -0.85
N ARG A 115 -4.86 -15.35 -0.35
CA ARG A 115 -5.04 -14.05 0.33
C ARG A 115 -4.04 -13.83 1.47
N ASN A 116 -3.81 -14.83 2.30
CA ASN A 116 -2.90 -14.72 3.44
C ASN A 116 -1.44 -14.67 3.00
N ASP A 117 -1.09 -15.39 1.94
CA ASP A 117 0.27 -15.39 1.38
C ASP A 117 0.59 -14.04 0.75
N VAL A 118 -0.32 -13.52 -0.06
CA VAL A 118 -0.22 -12.16 -0.63
C VAL A 118 -0.11 -11.11 0.49
N GLY A 119 -0.89 -11.24 1.55
CA GLY A 119 -0.83 -10.34 2.71
C GLY A 119 0.54 -10.33 3.39
N ARG A 120 1.15 -11.49 3.58
CA ARG A 120 2.50 -11.60 4.16
C ARG A 120 3.57 -11.00 3.27
N GLU A 121 3.53 -11.27 1.97
CA GLU A 121 4.48 -10.66 1.01
C GLU A 121 4.31 -9.16 0.93
N MET A 122 3.08 -8.68 0.88
CA MET A 122 2.78 -7.26 0.87
C MET A 122 3.30 -6.57 2.14
N GLN A 123 3.14 -7.17 3.30
CA GLN A 123 3.68 -6.65 4.55
C GLN A 123 5.21 -6.56 4.50
N ALA A 124 5.88 -7.62 4.07
CA ALA A 124 7.34 -7.64 3.97
C ALA A 124 7.87 -6.59 2.99
N ALA A 125 7.22 -6.44 1.81
CA ALA A 125 7.67 -5.53 0.76
C ALA A 125 7.32 -4.06 1.02
N SER A 126 6.28 -3.77 1.81
CA SER A 126 5.67 -2.44 1.86
C SER A 126 5.75 -1.75 3.21
N THR A 127 6.32 -2.37 4.24
CA THR A 127 6.48 -1.75 5.57
C THR A 127 7.22 -0.42 5.46
N SER A 128 8.34 -0.35 4.73
CA SER A 128 9.11 0.89 4.56
C SER A 128 8.36 1.97 3.78
N ILE A 129 7.51 1.58 2.82
CA ILE A 129 6.66 2.51 2.07
C ILE A 129 5.62 3.11 3.00
N LEU A 130 4.96 2.28 3.80
CA LEU A 130 3.94 2.70 4.74
C LEU A 130 4.52 3.63 5.82
N GLU A 131 5.70 3.30 6.35
CA GLU A 131 6.42 4.14 7.32
C GLU A 131 6.77 5.51 6.72
N SER A 132 7.30 5.56 5.51
CA SER A 132 7.66 6.81 4.83
C SER A 132 6.42 7.65 4.52
N TYR A 133 5.35 7.01 4.06
CA TYR A 133 4.06 7.67 3.78
C TYR A 133 3.49 8.34 5.04
N VAL A 134 3.41 7.59 6.12
CA VAL A 134 2.91 8.11 7.41
C VAL A 134 3.83 9.20 7.96
N SER A 135 5.14 9.00 7.87
CA SER A 135 6.12 9.99 8.32
C SER A 135 5.96 11.34 7.60
N ASP A 136 5.85 11.32 6.27
CA ASP A 136 5.64 12.54 5.48
C ASP A 136 4.35 13.26 5.89
N ALA A 137 3.25 12.51 6.02
CA ALA A 137 1.96 13.06 6.43
C ALA A 137 2.01 13.64 7.85
N MET A 138 2.63 12.94 8.80
CA MET A 138 2.72 13.38 10.19
C MET A 138 3.64 14.59 10.37
N ILE A 139 4.75 14.67 9.63
CA ILE A 139 5.63 15.84 9.61
C ILE A 139 4.87 17.05 9.06
N ALA A 140 4.11 16.89 7.99
CA ALA A 140 3.31 17.97 7.42
C ALA A 140 2.20 18.43 8.38
N ALA A 141 1.52 17.49 9.04
CA ALA A 141 0.52 17.81 10.06
C ALA A 141 1.13 18.58 11.25
N PHE A 142 2.29 18.15 11.71
CA PHE A 142 2.99 18.82 12.80
C PHE A 142 3.39 20.25 12.41
N LYS A 143 3.97 20.45 11.23
CA LYS A 143 4.35 21.78 10.72
C LYS A 143 3.16 22.72 10.59
N GLU A 144 2.00 22.21 10.19
CA GLU A 144 0.78 23.02 10.09
C GLU A 144 0.25 23.41 11.47
N ALA A 145 0.27 22.50 12.43
CA ALA A 145 -0.18 22.77 13.80
C ALA A 145 0.79 23.66 14.60
N TYR A 146 2.07 23.63 14.25
CA TYR A 146 3.13 24.41 14.89
C TYR A 146 3.90 25.23 13.83
N PRO A 147 3.25 26.26 13.23
CA PRO A 147 3.93 27.08 12.26
C PRO A 147 5.11 27.79 12.94
N ALA A 148 6.29 27.80 12.26
CA ALA A 148 7.43 28.56 12.72
C ALA A 148 7.00 30.04 12.86
N SER A 149 7.08 30.59 14.09
CA SER A 149 6.71 31.96 14.32
C SER A 149 7.57 32.87 13.44
N ALA A 150 6.94 33.77 12.68
CA ALA A 150 7.61 34.77 11.85
C ALA A 150 8.47 35.76 12.65
N SER A 151 8.69 35.55 13.95
CA SER A 151 9.30 36.46 14.92
C SER A 151 10.82 36.34 15.05
N GLN A 152 11.52 35.60 14.22
CA GLN A 152 12.98 35.52 14.28
C GLN A 152 13.68 36.14 13.05
N ARG A 153 13.06 37.16 12.41
CA ARG A 153 13.77 38.05 11.50
C ARG A 153 13.74 39.48 12.06
N ARG A 154 14.61 39.71 13.00
CA ARG A 154 15.14 41.06 13.30
C ARG A 154 16.63 40.93 13.56
#